data_7ede47ce51d92bd3e961235919384727
#
_entry.id   7ede47ce51d92bd3e961235919384727
#
_cell.length_a   1.000
_cell.length_b   1.000
_cell.length_c   1.000
_cell.angle_alpha   90.00
_cell.angle_beta   90.00
_cell.angle_gamma   90.00
#
_symmetry.space_group_name_H-M   'P 1'
#
loop_
_entity.id
_entity.type
_entity.pdbx_description
1 polymer ?
#
loop_
_entity_poly.entity_id
_entity_poly.type
_entity_poly.pdbx_seq_one_letter_code
_entity_poly.pdbx_strand_id
1 'polypeptide(L)'
;MKGNPLYILLWLFLILCFACSPGKKEKKYVIGVSQCSMTDIWRQSMIRDMEVEALNHPEIELVVMDASQDNDTQISQIKGFIKKKVDLLIISSNETEPVTPVAVEAYRAGIPTIILDRKINSDEYTTYIGADNYEIGRSIGMYISSLIKGETTILEIWGRRGSSSATERHQGFVDAMSIDPNVKIRELDGYWYRKNAYEEVLKLDSIEDVDIVFAHNDMMALGAREAIEERDSSLVGHVEFIGVDGLLGGGLGVEAVAQGKLDASFYYPTGGGVAIKVAWQILSGQAYTKKYALSTAMIDKTNAGTLYLQSDRLVEYQRQIEKQRANLSQLLSKYNFLYSSLIIILILALLLGGSAIYTVYINRKVRQKNHLLNEKNRLVQQQKEELSVANQRIEQVTTQKLQFFTNVSHEIKTPLTLILGPLNKMAQDAPAGAFADDIRIVKKNAERLKRVIDQLLDFRKIENNKMGLRVIKMDLVFLIQEVKSYFNNLAQSKRIDYTFLHEMDSLFVWVDTDKMEKILTNLLSNAFKF
;
A
#
# COMPACT_ATOMS: atom_id res chain seq x y z
N MET A 1 -71.80 9.66 4.18
CA MET A 1 -70.65 10.58 4.39
C MET A 1 -69.68 10.39 3.19
N LYS A 2 -69.71 11.29 2.22
CA LYS A 2 -68.76 11.23 1.08
C LYS A 2 -67.48 11.92 1.51
N GLY A 3 -66.45 11.13 1.78
CA GLY A 3 -65.13 11.67 2.14
C GLY A 3 -64.63 12.58 1.03
N ASN A 4 -64.26 13.80 1.39
CA ASN A 4 -63.78 14.84 0.50
C ASN A 4 -62.48 14.36 -0.14
N PRO A 5 -62.38 14.20 -1.48
CA PRO A 5 -61.19 13.67 -2.16
C PRO A 5 -59.93 14.49 -1.83
N LEU A 6 -60.09 15.72 -1.37
CA LEU A 6 -58.99 16.59 -0.92
C LEU A 6 -58.25 16.02 0.31
N TYR A 7 -58.98 15.36 1.23
CA TYR A 7 -58.35 14.72 2.40
C TYR A 7 -57.55 13.47 2.03
N ILE A 8 -58.01 12.71 1.03
CA ILE A 8 -57.30 11.53 0.53
C ILE A 8 -55.98 11.97 -0.16
N LEU A 9 -56.02 13.05 -0.94
CA LEU A 9 -54.85 13.65 -1.57
C LEU A 9 -53.88 14.23 -0.53
N LEU A 10 -54.39 14.86 0.52
CA LEU A 10 -53.54 15.39 1.61
C LEU A 10 -52.87 14.27 2.42
N TRP A 11 -53.58 13.17 2.67
CA TRP A 11 -53.03 11.97 3.32
C TRP A 11 -52.00 11.25 2.45
N LEU A 12 -52.24 11.12 1.15
CA LEU A 12 -51.23 10.59 0.18
C LEU A 12 -50.01 11.49 0.09
N PHE A 13 -50.19 12.81 0.13
CA PHE A 13 -49.07 13.77 0.17
C PHE A 13 -48.23 13.64 1.45
N LEU A 14 -48.89 13.52 2.61
CA LEU A 14 -48.21 13.26 3.89
C LEU A 14 -47.45 11.93 3.86
N ILE A 15 -48.02 10.85 3.32
CA ILE A 15 -47.35 9.55 3.19
C ILE A 15 -46.16 9.64 2.23
N LEU A 16 -46.23 10.38 1.12
CA LEU A 16 -45.12 10.62 0.19
C LEU A 16 -44.03 11.49 0.83
N CYS A 17 -44.35 12.50 1.64
CA CYS A 17 -43.40 13.29 2.39
C CYS A 17 -42.69 12.45 3.49
N PHE A 18 -43.37 11.49 4.10
CA PHE A 18 -42.78 10.55 5.06
C PHE A 18 -41.95 9.43 4.35
N ALA A 19 -42.27 9.06 3.11
CA ALA A 19 -41.48 8.13 2.32
C ALA A 19 -40.15 8.74 1.82
N CYS A 20 -40.05 10.08 1.78
CA CYS A 20 -38.79 10.82 1.62
C CYS A 20 -38.12 11.12 2.97
N SER A 21 -38.22 10.23 3.94
CA SER A 21 -37.34 10.29 5.11
C SER A 21 -35.89 10.28 4.61
N PRO A 22 -35.06 11.23 5.05
CA PRO A 22 -33.63 11.14 4.81
C PRO A 22 -33.21 9.76 5.29
N GLY A 23 -32.60 8.95 4.38
CA GLY A 23 -32.17 7.60 4.68
C GLY A 23 -31.49 7.59 6.04
N LYS A 24 -31.69 6.53 6.83
CA LYS A 24 -30.98 6.32 8.09
C LYS A 24 -29.59 6.86 7.91
N LYS A 25 -29.17 7.82 8.73
CA LYS A 25 -27.75 8.21 8.80
C LYS A 25 -27.01 6.90 9.01
N GLU A 26 -26.35 6.42 7.98
CA GLU A 26 -25.50 5.26 8.10
C GLU A 26 -24.51 5.57 9.23
N LYS A 27 -24.35 4.61 10.13
CA LYS A 27 -23.45 4.77 11.27
C LYS A 27 -22.06 4.98 10.71
N LYS A 28 -21.50 6.17 10.85
CA LYS A 28 -20.13 6.43 10.48
C LYS A 28 -19.20 5.89 11.56
N TYR A 29 -18.22 5.10 11.13
CA TYR A 29 -17.13 4.66 11.99
C TYR A 29 -16.06 5.73 11.99
N VAL A 30 -15.70 6.22 13.17
CA VAL A 30 -14.64 7.20 13.35
C VAL A 30 -13.31 6.47 13.54
N ILE A 31 -12.41 6.60 12.59
CA ILE A 31 -11.05 6.08 12.69
C ILE A 31 -10.12 7.24 13.05
N GLY A 32 -9.54 7.18 14.25
CA GLY A 32 -8.48 8.09 14.66
C GLY A 32 -7.14 7.66 14.04
N VAL A 33 -6.41 8.60 13.47
CA VAL A 33 -5.06 8.37 12.94
C VAL A 33 -4.11 9.29 13.68
N SER A 34 -3.21 8.73 14.48
CA SER A 34 -2.11 9.45 15.12
C SER A 34 -0.85 9.25 14.29
N GLN A 35 -0.53 10.27 13.50
CA GLN A 35 0.65 10.29 12.64
C GLN A 35 1.79 11.02 13.34
N CYS A 36 2.98 10.43 13.37
CA CYS A 36 4.13 11.03 14.02
C CYS A 36 4.57 12.36 13.38
N SER A 37 4.36 12.51 12.08
CA SER A 37 4.67 13.71 11.30
C SER A 37 3.88 13.74 9.99
N MET A 38 3.58 14.93 9.50
CA MET A 38 3.01 15.18 8.17
C MET A 38 3.94 16.02 7.29
N THR A 39 5.18 16.26 7.73
CA THR A 39 6.10 17.16 7.03
C THR A 39 6.89 16.48 5.92
N ASP A 40 7.08 15.15 5.98
CA ASP A 40 7.75 14.41 4.93
C ASP A 40 6.76 13.84 3.89
N ILE A 41 7.26 13.74 2.65
CA ILE A 41 6.44 13.38 1.49
C ILE A 41 5.96 11.93 1.53
N TRP A 42 6.73 11.02 2.16
CA TRP A 42 6.35 9.62 2.29
C TRP A 42 5.14 9.48 3.21
N ARG A 43 5.10 10.24 4.32
CA ARG A 43 3.97 10.25 5.25
C ARG A 43 2.74 10.93 4.67
N GLN A 44 2.94 12.00 3.88
CA GLN A 44 1.84 12.59 3.13
C GLN A 44 1.25 11.59 2.12
N SER A 45 2.09 10.79 1.48
CA SER A 45 1.63 9.71 0.59
C SER A 45 0.87 8.63 1.35
N MET A 46 1.32 8.25 2.56
CA MET A 46 0.61 7.30 3.43
C MET A 46 -0.82 7.79 3.74
N ILE A 47 -0.97 9.05 4.14
CA ILE A 47 -2.30 9.62 4.43
C ILE A 47 -3.15 9.70 3.17
N ARG A 48 -2.57 10.12 2.05
CA ARG A 48 -3.28 10.13 0.76
C ARG A 48 -3.79 8.73 0.37
N ASP A 49 -2.96 7.70 0.56
CA ASP A 49 -3.37 6.32 0.30
C ASP A 49 -4.52 5.88 1.22
N MET A 50 -4.52 6.32 2.49
CA MET A 50 -5.64 6.12 3.41
C MET A 50 -6.91 6.81 2.92
N GLU A 51 -6.80 8.10 2.55
CA GLU A 51 -7.93 8.89 2.07
C GLU A 51 -8.53 8.29 0.78
N VAL A 52 -7.67 7.89 -0.16
CA VAL A 52 -8.11 7.24 -1.42
C VAL A 52 -8.83 5.93 -1.13
N GLU A 53 -8.31 5.09 -0.24
CA GLU A 53 -8.99 3.83 0.09
C GLU A 53 -10.28 4.07 0.89
N ALA A 54 -10.31 5.08 1.76
CA ALA A 54 -11.51 5.45 2.52
C ALA A 54 -12.68 5.88 1.61
N LEU A 55 -12.41 6.37 0.40
CA LEU A 55 -13.46 6.64 -0.60
C LEU A 55 -14.26 5.39 -1.00
N ASN A 56 -13.70 4.21 -0.83
CA ASN A 56 -14.38 2.94 -1.08
C ASN A 56 -15.29 2.52 0.10
N HIS A 57 -15.20 3.22 1.24
CA HIS A 57 -15.88 2.94 2.49
C HIS A 57 -16.53 4.22 3.04
N PRO A 58 -17.66 4.67 2.45
CA PRO A 58 -18.32 5.94 2.82
C PRO A 58 -18.78 5.98 4.29
N GLU A 59 -18.83 4.82 4.95
CA GLU A 59 -19.13 4.66 6.37
C GLU A 59 -17.96 5.05 7.28
N ILE A 60 -16.74 5.22 6.73
CA ILE A 60 -15.55 5.61 7.48
C ILE A 60 -15.40 7.13 7.48
N GLU A 61 -15.11 7.67 8.64
CA GLU A 61 -14.66 9.05 8.85
C GLU A 61 -13.24 9.02 9.43
N LEU A 62 -12.27 9.53 8.67
CA LEU A 62 -10.88 9.63 9.12
C LEU A 62 -10.65 10.93 9.89
N VAL A 63 -10.07 10.82 11.08
CA VAL A 63 -9.62 11.97 11.89
C VAL A 63 -8.11 11.86 12.06
N VAL A 64 -7.37 12.56 11.22
CA VAL A 64 -5.90 12.54 11.22
C VAL A 64 -5.35 13.64 12.11
N MET A 65 -4.39 13.30 12.98
CA MET A 65 -3.65 14.23 13.83
C MET A 65 -2.16 14.10 13.58
N ASP A 66 -1.50 15.24 13.38
CA ASP A 66 -0.05 15.37 13.21
C ASP A 66 0.61 15.63 14.57
N ALA A 67 1.52 14.76 14.99
CA ALA A 67 2.29 14.94 16.22
C ALA A 67 3.53 15.81 16.03
N SER A 68 3.83 16.23 14.80
CA SER A 68 4.96 17.12 14.45
C SER A 68 6.29 16.66 15.04
N GLN A 69 6.52 15.34 15.07
CA GLN A 69 7.68 14.63 15.64
C GLN A 69 7.88 14.81 17.16
N ASP A 70 6.84 15.22 17.87
CA ASP A 70 6.87 15.37 19.32
C ASP A 70 6.12 14.22 20.00
N ASN A 71 6.82 13.50 20.90
CA ASN A 71 6.26 12.35 21.59
C ASN A 71 5.14 12.73 22.56
N ASP A 72 5.25 13.84 23.27
CA ASP A 72 4.26 14.28 24.25
C ASP A 72 2.97 14.70 23.53
N THR A 73 3.10 15.39 22.40
CA THR A 73 1.98 15.73 21.51
C THR A 73 1.29 14.46 21.02
N GLN A 74 2.05 13.46 20.55
CA GLN A 74 1.48 12.20 20.08
C GLN A 74 0.73 11.45 21.18
N ILE A 75 1.33 11.35 22.36
CA ILE A 75 0.70 10.74 23.54
C ILE A 75 -0.61 11.46 23.90
N SER A 76 -0.61 12.80 23.90
CA SER A 76 -1.80 13.61 24.16
C SER A 76 -2.91 13.37 23.14
N GLN A 77 -2.57 13.27 21.86
CA GLN A 77 -3.50 12.97 20.77
C GLN A 77 -4.13 11.59 20.92
N ILE A 78 -3.33 10.56 21.19
CA ILE A 78 -3.81 9.19 21.40
C ILE A 78 -4.76 9.13 22.62
N LYS A 79 -4.40 9.79 23.74
CA LYS A 79 -5.30 9.92 24.89
C LYS A 79 -6.59 10.66 24.54
N GLY A 80 -6.51 11.66 23.66
CA GLY A 80 -7.69 12.35 23.12
C GLY A 80 -8.62 11.42 22.35
N PHE A 81 -8.09 10.53 21.53
CA PHE A 81 -8.84 9.51 20.79
C PHE A 81 -9.46 8.47 21.76
N ILE A 82 -8.71 8.02 22.76
CA ILE A 82 -9.23 7.11 23.81
C ILE A 82 -10.43 7.76 24.52
N LYS A 83 -10.30 9.03 24.94
CA LYS A 83 -11.39 9.78 25.60
C LYS A 83 -12.62 9.94 24.71
N LYS A 84 -12.42 10.15 23.41
CA LYS A 84 -13.50 10.28 22.41
C LYS A 84 -14.11 8.94 22.04
N LYS A 85 -13.53 7.82 22.45
CA LYS A 85 -13.96 6.45 22.13
C LYS A 85 -14.13 6.26 20.62
N VAL A 86 -13.08 6.58 19.85
CA VAL A 86 -13.07 6.30 18.40
C VAL A 86 -13.29 4.81 18.15
N ASP A 87 -13.91 4.45 17.02
CA ASP A 87 -14.24 3.06 16.71
C ASP A 87 -12.98 2.22 16.38
N LEU A 88 -11.92 2.85 15.91
CA LEU A 88 -10.61 2.24 15.67
C LEU A 88 -9.52 3.31 15.71
N LEU A 89 -8.31 2.92 16.11
CA LEU A 89 -7.14 3.79 16.16
C LEU A 89 -6.02 3.22 15.30
N ILE A 90 -5.44 4.06 14.43
CA ILE A 90 -4.23 3.77 13.67
C ILE A 90 -3.10 4.64 14.25
N ILE A 91 -1.99 4.01 14.64
CA ILE A 91 -0.84 4.69 15.22
C ILE A 91 0.39 4.41 14.36
N SER A 92 1.02 5.49 13.84
CA SER A 92 2.37 5.46 13.30
C SER A 92 3.27 6.17 14.30
N SER A 93 3.98 5.41 15.14
CA SER A 93 4.71 5.94 16.30
C SER A 93 5.87 6.85 15.89
N ASN A 94 6.10 7.91 16.66
CA ASN A 94 7.28 8.75 16.47
C ASN A 94 8.55 8.01 16.91
N GLU A 95 8.55 7.57 18.16
CA GLU A 95 9.58 6.70 18.72
C GLU A 95 8.92 5.52 19.44
N THR A 96 9.62 4.39 19.46
CA THR A 96 9.07 3.13 19.96
C THR A 96 8.74 3.20 21.46
N GLU A 97 9.73 3.56 22.29
CA GLU A 97 9.60 3.49 23.76
C GLU A 97 8.56 4.47 24.33
N PRO A 98 8.56 5.78 23.96
CA PRO A 98 7.63 6.74 24.57
C PRO A 98 6.16 6.49 24.20
N VAL A 99 5.90 5.97 22.99
CA VAL A 99 4.54 5.80 22.47
C VAL A 99 3.93 4.46 22.87
N THR A 100 4.76 3.45 23.19
CA THR A 100 4.29 2.11 23.55
C THR A 100 3.25 2.12 24.68
N PRO A 101 3.45 2.80 25.83
CA PRO A 101 2.48 2.73 26.93
C PRO A 101 1.08 3.22 26.55
N VAL A 102 0.99 4.32 25.80
CA VAL A 102 -0.32 4.90 25.41
C VAL A 102 -1.00 4.10 24.29
N ALA A 103 -0.22 3.46 23.42
CA ALA A 103 -0.77 2.55 22.41
C ALA A 103 -1.39 1.30 23.06
N VAL A 104 -0.72 0.74 24.07
CA VAL A 104 -1.23 -0.36 24.89
C VAL A 104 -2.46 0.07 25.70
N GLU A 105 -2.46 1.30 26.25
CA GLU A 105 -3.65 1.86 26.93
C GLU A 105 -4.86 1.89 26.00
N ALA A 106 -4.70 2.33 24.73
CA ALA A 106 -5.78 2.33 23.75
C ALA A 106 -6.32 0.93 23.48
N TYR A 107 -5.43 -0.04 23.27
CA TYR A 107 -5.82 -1.44 23.04
C TYR A 107 -6.55 -2.04 24.24
N ARG A 108 -6.04 -1.83 25.47
CA ARG A 108 -6.68 -2.29 26.72
C ARG A 108 -8.00 -1.60 27.01
N ALA A 109 -8.19 -0.38 26.52
CA ALA A 109 -9.47 0.32 26.57
C ALA A 109 -10.53 -0.28 25.62
N GLY A 110 -10.19 -1.33 24.86
CA GLY A 110 -11.08 -2.01 23.93
C GLY A 110 -11.20 -1.34 22.58
N ILE A 111 -10.33 -0.38 22.26
CA ILE A 111 -10.27 0.26 20.93
C ILE A 111 -9.37 -0.59 20.04
N PRO A 112 -9.87 -1.17 18.93
CA PRO A 112 -9.02 -1.85 17.97
C PRO A 112 -7.90 -0.91 17.53
N THR A 113 -6.65 -1.36 17.70
CA THR A 113 -5.47 -0.53 17.47
C THR A 113 -4.60 -1.16 16.39
N ILE A 114 -4.43 -0.46 15.29
CA ILE A 114 -3.52 -0.81 14.20
C ILE A 114 -2.20 -0.06 14.41
N ILE A 115 -1.12 -0.80 14.49
CA ILE A 115 0.23 -0.22 14.46
C ILE A 115 0.70 -0.23 13.00
N LEU A 116 1.03 0.94 12.48
CA LEU A 116 1.38 1.14 11.07
C LEU A 116 2.80 1.63 10.92
N ASP A 117 3.56 1.01 10.02
CA ASP A 117 4.95 1.35 9.68
C ASP A 117 5.91 1.09 10.85
N ARG A 118 5.96 1.96 11.83
CA ARG A 118 6.86 1.88 12.98
C ARG A 118 6.25 1.04 14.08
N LYS A 119 7.04 0.09 14.59
CA LYS A 119 6.64 -0.81 15.68
C LYS A 119 6.58 -0.08 17.02
N ILE A 120 5.85 -0.66 17.94
CA ILE A 120 5.92 -0.38 19.38
C ILE A 120 6.59 -1.57 20.08
N ASN A 121 7.04 -1.37 21.31
CA ASN A 121 7.68 -2.41 22.13
C ASN A 121 6.62 -3.22 22.92
N SER A 122 5.65 -3.75 22.22
CA SER A 122 4.58 -4.58 22.79
C SER A 122 3.86 -5.35 21.69
N ASP A 123 3.26 -6.47 22.03
CA ASP A 123 2.34 -7.23 21.18
C ASP A 123 0.86 -6.94 21.47
N GLU A 124 0.61 -6.01 22.40
CA GLU A 124 -0.74 -5.60 22.77
C GLU A 124 -1.27 -4.54 21.79
N TYR A 125 -1.66 -5.00 20.63
CA TYR A 125 -2.35 -4.27 19.57
C TYR A 125 -3.20 -5.24 18.76
N THR A 126 -4.12 -4.74 17.95
CA THR A 126 -4.99 -5.57 17.11
C THR A 126 -4.21 -6.16 15.95
N THR A 127 -3.52 -5.34 15.19
CA THR A 127 -2.69 -5.78 14.08
C THR A 127 -1.53 -4.81 13.81
N TYR A 128 -0.46 -5.34 13.21
CA TYR A 128 0.66 -4.56 12.70
C TYR A 128 0.67 -4.61 11.17
N ILE A 129 0.91 -3.47 10.55
CA ILE A 129 1.06 -3.33 9.09
C ILE A 129 2.36 -2.59 8.82
N GLY A 130 3.28 -3.23 8.12
CA GLY A 130 4.57 -2.61 7.77
C GLY A 130 5.47 -3.55 7.01
N ALA A 131 6.53 -3.01 6.42
CA ALA A 131 7.59 -3.79 5.81
C ALA A 131 8.62 -4.23 6.86
N ASP A 132 9.50 -5.12 6.47
CA ASP A 132 10.59 -5.60 7.30
C ASP A 132 11.81 -4.69 7.13
N ASN A 133 12.00 -3.75 8.06
CA ASN A 133 13.09 -2.78 7.98
C ASN A 133 14.47 -3.42 8.19
N TYR A 134 14.53 -4.49 8.96
CA TYR A 134 15.77 -5.24 9.11
C TYR A 134 16.17 -5.87 7.76
N GLU A 135 15.21 -6.50 7.07
CA GLU A 135 15.44 -7.08 5.75
C GLU A 135 15.83 -6.05 4.70
N ILE A 136 15.27 -4.86 4.78
CA ILE A 136 15.65 -3.76 3.89
C ILE A 136 17.11 -3.39 4.14
N GLY A 137 17.47 -3.13 5.40
CA GLY A 137 18.86 -2.81 5.77
C GLY A 137 19.83 -3.89 5.33
N ARG A 138 19.47 -5.15 5.56
CA ARG A 138 20.27 -6.29 5.14
C ARG A 138 20.41 -6.40 3.62
N SER A 139 19.31 -6.20 2.90
CA SER A 139 19.34 -6.21 1.43
C SER A 139 20.21 -5.10 0.86
N ILE A 140 20.17 -3.92 1.49
CA ILE A 140 21.05 -2.80 1.15
C ILE A 140 22.51 -3.17 1.40
N GLY A 141 22.82 -3.72 2.58
CA GLY A 141 24.16 -4.17 2.89
C GLY A 141 24.67 -5.21 1.90
N MET A 142 23.85 -6.17 1.51
CA MET A 142 24.22 -7.15 0.49
C MET A 142 24.44 -6.50 -0.89
N TYR A 143 23.63 -5.52 -1.25
CA TYR A 143 23.83 -4.77 -2.49
C TYR A 143 25.14 -4.00 -2.43
N ILE A 144 25.40 -3.27 -1.34
CA ILE A 144 26.65 -2.54 -1.13
C ILE A 144 27.84 -3.48 -1.14
N SER A 145 27.77 -4.64 -0.51
CA SER A 145 28.84 -5.66 -0.56
C SER A 145 29.19 -6.08 -1.98
N SER A 146 28.24 -6.05 -2.90
CA SER A 146 28.49 -6.36 -4.32
C SER A 146 29.25 -5.25 -5.05
N LEU A 147 29.25 -4.03 -4.51
CA LEU A 147 29.93 -2.86 -5.08
C LEU A 147 31.37 -2.72 -4.56
N ILE A 148 31.67 -3.31 -3.40
CA ILE A 148 32.97 -3.19 -2.71
C ILE A 148 34.08 -3.86 -3.53
N LYS A 149 35.17 -3.10 -3.75
CA LYS A 149 36.34 -3.58 -4.50
C LYS A 149 37.66 -3.51 -3.71
N GLY A 150 37.62 -3.08 -2.46
CA GLY A 150 38.77 -2.85 -1.61
C GLY A 150 38.39 -2.14 -0.32
N GLU A 151 39.29 -1.36 0.26
CA GLU A 151 38.93 -0.48 1.38
C GLU A 151 37.82 0.46 0.93
N THR A 152 36.73 0.52 1.67
CA THR A 152 35.53 1.27 1.30
C THR A 152 34.98 2.01 2.51
N THR A 153 34.77 3.29 2.38
CA THR A 153 34.12 4.13 3.38
C THR A 153 32.66 4.35 3.03
N ILE A 154 31.78 3.91 3.90
CA ILE A 154 30.34 4.09 3.78
C ILE A 154 29.89 5.17 4.75
N LEU A 155 29.18 6.16 4.23
CA LEU A 155 28.51 7.17 5.03
C LEU A 155 27.04 6.76 5.22
N GLU A 156 26.71 6.27 6.42
CA GLU A 156 25.36 5.94 6.81
C GLU A 156 24.66 7.17 7.38
N ILE A 157 23.53 7.56 6.77
CA ILE A 157 22.73 8.69 7.24
C ILE A 157 21.44 8.17 7.85
N TRP A 158 21.37 8.27 9.17
CA TRP A 158 20.27 7.76 9.96
C TRP A 158 19.00 8.58 9.81
N GLY A 159 17.86 7.90 9.84
CA GLY A 159 16.61 8.51 10.22
C GLY A 159 16.59 8.91 11.69
N ARG A 160 15.40 9.11 12.27
CA ARG A 160 15.29 9.41 13.71
C ARG A 160 15.71 8.18 14.51
N ARG A 161 16.76 8.30 15.31
CA ARG A 161 17.14 7.28 16.30
C ARG A 161 15.98 7.07 17.30
N GLY A 162 15.78 5.86 17.77
CA GLY A 162 14.63 5.50 18.62
C GLY A 162 13.36 5.12 17.84
N SER A 163 13.28 5.37 16.54
CA SER A 163 12.25 4.77 15.70
C SER A 163 12.65 3.36 15.27
N SER A 164 11.72 2.40 15.32
CA SER A 164 11.99 1.01 14.94
C SER A 164 12.52 0.89 13.50
N SER A 165 12.02 1.70 12.59
CA SER A 165 12.45 1.67 11.18
C SER A 165 13.92 2.05 11.00
N ALA A 166 14.42 3.07 11.72
CA ALA A 166 15.82 3.44 11.64
C ALA A 166 16.72 2.40 12.32
N THR A 167 16.34 1.95 13.52
CA THR A 167 17.12 0.96 14.28
C THR A 167 17.23 -0.37 13.54
N GLU A 168 16.11 -0.86 12.99
CA GLU A 168 16.09 -2.13 12.28
C GLU A 168 16.85 -2.05 10.94
N ARG A 169 16.76 -0.93 10.19
CA ARG A 169 17.56 -0.74 8.97
C ARG A 169 19.05 -0.76 9.25
N HIS A 170 19.46 -0.02 10.26
CA HIS A 170 20.87 -0.03 10.69
C HIS A 170 21.33 -1.43 11.05
N GLN A 171 20.58 -2.13 11.94
CA GLN A 171 20.96 -3.46 12.38
C GLN A 171 21.12 -4.43 11.21
N GLY A 172 20.14 -4.44 10.30
CA GLY A 172 20.21 -5.29 9.10
C GLY A 172 21.38 -4.94 8.19
N PHE A 173 21.67 -3.66 8.04
CA PHE A 173 22.79 -3.17 7.25
C PHE A 173 24.14 -3.57 7.88
N VAL A 174 24.34 -3.31 9.17
CA VAL A 174 25.58 -3.65 9.88
C VAL A 174 25.79 -5.16 9.90
N ASP A 175 24.76 -5.95 10.14
CA ASP A 175 24.87 -7.42 10.13
C ASP A 175 25.32 -7.95 8.75
N ALA A 176 24.88 -7.31 7.68
CA ALA A 176 25.34 -7.65 6.34
C ALA A 176 26.78 -7.20 6.06
N MET A 177 27.20 -6.06 6.64
CA MET A 177 28.52 -5.48 6.43
C MET A 177 29.59 -6.06 7.35
N SER A 178 29.22 -6.63 8.51
CA SER A 178 30.14 -7.13 9.54
C SER A 178 31.10 -8.23 9.08
N ILE A 179 30.91 -8.75 7.88
CA ILE A 179 31.72 -9.83 7.29
C ILE A 179 32.95 -9.29 6.55
N ASP A 180 32.94 -8.01 6.13
CA ASP A 180 34.04 -7.43 5.35
C ASP A 180 34.92 -6.50 6.24
N PRO A 181 36.17 -6.90 6.55
CA PRO A 181 37.06 -6.09 7.38
C PRO A 181 37.55 -4.80 6.69
N ASN A 182 37.32 -4.66 5.40
CA ASN A 182 37.77 -3.51 4.62
C ASN A 182 36.74 -2.36 4.63
N VAL A 183 35.61 -2.55 5.31
CA VAL A 183 34.56 -1.55 5.35
C VAL A 183 34.69 -0.66 6.59
N LYS A 184 34.66 0.63 6.37
CA LYS A 184 34.57 1.65 7.41
C LYS A 184 33.22 2.35 7.29
N ILE A 185 32.42 2.30 8.37
CA ILE A 185 31.13 2.99 8.43
C ILE A 185 31.29 4.27 9.24
N ARG A 186 30.81 5.37 8.69
CA ARG A 186 30.67 6.67 9.36
C ARG A 186 29.19 6.98 9.43
N GLU A 187 28.72 7.46 10.58
CA GLU A 187 27.30 7.69 10.83
C GLU A 187 27.00 9.18 10.99
N LEU A 188 25.89 9.64 10.40
CA LEU A 188 25.30 10.97 10.57
C LEU A 188 23.82 10.87 10.91
N ASP A 189 23.28 11.87 11.60
CA ASP A 189 21.87 11.97 11.93
C ASP A 189 21.13 12.91 10.98
N GLY A 190 20.34 12.37 10.05
CA GLY A 190 19.55 13.14 9.08
C GLY A 190 18.10 13.36 9.48
N TYR A 191 17.61 12.63 10.51
CA TYR A 191 16.24 12.78 11.06
C TYR A 191 15.11 12.70 10.03
N TRP A 192 15.33 12.00 8.91
CA TRP A 192 14.43 11.84 7.75
C TRP A 192 14.36 13.06 6.81
N TYR A 193 15.10 14.15 7.07
CA TYR A 193 15.02 15.37 6.30
C TYR A 193 16.22 15.56 5.36
N ARG A 194 15.91 15.92 4.11
CA ARG A 194 16.91 16.30 3.09
C ARG A 194 17.85 17.40 3.58
N LYS A 195 17.25 18.45 4.17
CA LYS A 195 17.99 19.60 4.69
C LYS A 195 18.99 19.20 5.77
N ASN A 196 18.58 18.36 6.70
CA ASN A 196 19.46 17.93 7.79
C ASN A 196 20.63 17.10 7.25
N ALA A 197 20.36 16.13 6.38
CA ALA A 197 21.41 15.35 5.73
C ALA A 197 22.40 16.24 4.96
N TYR A 198 21.89 17.21 4.21
CA TYR A 198 22.71 18.21 3.53
C TYR A 198 23.60 18.99 4.50
N GLU A 199 23.00 19.57 5.57
CA GLU A 199 23.74 20.37 6.55
C GLU A 199 24.79 19.54 7.34
N GLU A 200 24.48 18.30 7.68
CA GLU A 200 25.41 17.43 8.40
C GLU A 200 26.57 16.96 7.48
N VAL A 201 26.32 16.66 6.23
CA VAL A 201 27.37 16.31 5.26
C VAL A 201 28.30 17.51 5.00
N LEU A 202 27.75 18.72 4.91
CA LEU A 202 28.58 19.93 4.76
C LEU A 202 29.55 20.16 5.94
N LYS A 203 29.23 19.67 7.14
CA LYS A 203 30.07 19.83 8.34
C LYS A 203 31.19 18.78 8.44
N LEU A 204 31.18 17.75 7.59
CA LEU A 204 32.23 16.74 7.63
C LEU A 204 33.60 17.34 7.30
N ASP A 205 34.59 16.99 8.08
CA ASP A 205 35.98 17.47 7.87
C ASP A 205 36.55 16.97 6.53
N SER A 206 36.22 15.71 6.17
CA SER A 206 36.63 15.08 4.90
C SER A 206 35.45 14.33 4.30
N ILE A 207 35.25 14.51 3.00
CA ILE A 207 34.28 13.78 2.16
C ILE A 207 34.97 13.02 1.02
N GLU A 208 36.25 13.27 0.81
CA GLU A 208 37.05 12.75 -0.31
C GLU A 208 37.27 11.23 -0.17
N ASP A 209 37.12 10.69 1.03
CA ASP A 209 37.25 9.28 1.35
C ASP A 209 35.89 8.53 1.37
N VAL A 210 34.78 9.20 1.06
CA VAL A 210 33.46 8.57 1.02
C VAL A 210 33.23 7.92 -0.34
N ASP A 211 33.07 6.61 -0.36
CA ASP A 211 32.79 5.83 -1.57
C ASP A 211 31.29 5.61 -1.77
N ILE A 212 30.56 5.42 -0.67
CA ILE A 212 29.14 5.09 -0.71
C ILE A 212 28.39 5.92 0.35
N VAL A 213 27.27 6.49 -0.04
CA VAL A 213 26.29 7.08 0.87
C VAL A 213 25.09 6.14 0.95
N PHE A 214 24.84 5.59 2.12
CA PHE A 214 23.60 4.91 2.45
C PHE A 214 22.76 5.79 3.36
N ALA A 215 21.66 6.30 2.88
CA ALA A 215 20.71 7.05 3.71
C ALA A 215 19.43 6.23 3.96
N HIS A 216 18.90 6.37 5.17
CA HIS A 216 17.70 5.65 5.58
C HIS A 216 16.44 6.08 4.80
N ASN A 217 16.50 7.14 3.98
CA ASN A 217 15.50 7.44 2.96
C ASN A 217 16.11 8.19 1.76
N ASP A 218 15.35 8.25 0.66
CA ASP A 218 15.75 8.87 -0.59
C ASP A 218 16.03 10.38 -0.43
N MET A 219 15.22 11.05 0.40
CA MET A 219 15.36 12.50 0.59
C MET A 219 16.68 12.86 1.28
N MET A 220 17.13 12.06 2.24
CA MET A 220 18.43 12.26 2.87
C MET A 220 19.58 11.90 1.94
N ALA A 221 19.43 10.84 1.11
CA ALA A 221 20.43 10.50 0.09
C ALA A 221 20.61 11.64 -0.92
N LEU A 222 19.50 12.24 -1.38
CA LEU A 222 19.54 13.40 -2.26
C LEU A 222 20.16 14.64 -1.58
N GLY A 223 19.88 14.85 -0.30
CA GLY A 223 20.50 15.95 0.47
C GLY A 223 21.99 15.77 0.64
N ALA A 224 22.45 14.55 0.90
CA ALA A 224 23.87 14.23 0.95
C ALA A 224 24.56 14.44 -0.39
N ARG A 225 23.93 14.00 -1.47
CA ARG A 225 24.44 14.24 -2.83
C ARG A 225 24.61 15.72 -3.13
N GLU A 226 23.60 16.55 -2.81
CA GLU A 226 23.67 18.00 -2.99
C GLU A 226 24.83 18.63 -2.21
N ALA A 227 25.04 18.19 -0.97
CA ALA A 227 26.12 18.67 -0.13
C ALA A 227 27.51 18.30 -0.71
N ILE A 228 27.65 17.07 -1.20
CA ILE A 228 28.87 16.61 -1.86
C ILE A 228 29.11 17.38 -3.17
N GLU A 229 28.06 17.57 -3.98
CA GLU A 229 28.13 18.31 -5.24
C GLU A 229 28.54 19.78 -5.02
N GLU A 230 28.06 20.41 -3.96
CA GLU A 230 28.42 21.78 -3.60
C GLU A 230 29.87 21.88 -3.12
N ARG A 231 30.35 20.92 -2.32
CA ARG A 231 31.73 20.92 -1.84
C ARG A 231 32.75 20.57 -2.92
N ASP A 232 32.49 19.52 -3.68
CA ASP A 232 33.28 19.10 -4.82
C ASP A 232 32.46 18.27 -5.82
N SER A 233 32.02 18.91 -6.89
CA SER A 233 31.22 18.27 -7.94
C SER A 233 31.90 17.09 -8.64
N SER A 234 33.24 17.00 -8.58
CA SER A 234 33.98 15.88 -9.21
C SER A 234 33.76 14.57 -8.42
N LEU A 235 33.45 14.62 -7.14
CA LEU A 235 33.22 13.45 -6.30
C LEU A 235 31.90 12.75 -6.62
N VAL A 236 30.89 13.47 -7.11
CA VAL A 236 29.55 12.92 -7.38
C VAL A 236 29.60 11.71 -8.34
N GLY A 237 30.55 11.69 -9.27
CA GLY A 237 30.72 10.57 -10.19
C GLY A 237 31.43 9.35 -9.58
N HIS A 238 31.97 9.47 -8.38
CA HIS A 238 32.72 8.42 -7.69
C HIS A 238 31.97 7.85 -6.47
N VAL A 239 31.01 8.60 -5.94
CA VAL A 239 30.20 8.20 -4.79
C VAL A 239 28.90 7.55 -5.26
N GLU A 240 28.59 6.37 -4.73
CA GLU A 240 27.31 5.71 -4.94
C GLU A 240 26.29 6.17 -3.91
N PHE A 241 25.10 6.62 -4.34
CA PHE A 241 24.04 7.15 -3.47
C PHE A 241 22.87 6.16 -3.41
N ILE A 242 22.61 5.64 -2.23
CA ILE A 242 21.60 4.62 -1.99
C ILE A 242 20.58 5.14 -0.97
N GLY A 243 19.31 5.07 -1.35
CA GLY A 243 18.20 5.49 -0.50
C GLY A 243 17.21 4.36 -0.20
N VAL A 244 16.15 4.74 0.47
CA VAL A 244 14.95 3.95 0.74
C VAL A 244 13.75 4.86 0.54
N ASP A 245 12.63 4.35 0.22
CA ASP A 245 11.27 4.79 -0.01
C ASP A 245 10.82 4.38 -1.41
N GLY A 246 11.62 4.67 -2.45
CA GLY A 246 11.28 4.31 -3.83
C GLY A 246 9.93 4.88 -4.26
N LEU A 247 9.58 6.08 -3.76
CA LEU A 247 8.31 6.70 -4.07
C LEU A 247 8.20 7.03 -5.55
N LEU A 248 6.97 6.90 -6.05
CA LEU A 248 6.60 7.27 -7.41
C LEU A 248 6.20 8.75 -7.46
N GLY A 249 6.65 9.46 -8.48
CA GLY A 249 6.27 10.86 -8.74
C GLY A 249 7.46 11.82 -8.81
N GLY A 250 7.18 13.08 -9.21
CA GLY A 250 8.18 14.07 -9.63
C GLY A 250 9.30 14.34 -8.63
N GLY A 251 10.51 14.03 -9.01
CA GLY A 251 11.73 14.25 -8.22
C GLY A 251 11.96 13.28 -7.06
N LEU A 252 11.14 12.20 -6.96
CA LEU A 252 11.21 11.22 -5.86
C LEU A 252 12.01 9.97 -6.26
N GLY A 253 12.15 9.02 -5.34
CA GLY A 253 13.05 7.89 -5.39
C GLY A 253 13.20 7.19 -6.73
N VAL A 254 12.10 6.71 -7.33
CA VAL A 254 12.15 6.04 -8.65
C VAL A 254 12.67 6.95 -9.74
N GLU A 255 12.20 8.19 -9.79
CA GLU A 255 12.66 9.17 -10.76
C GLU A 255 14.12 9.58 -10.51
N ALA A 256 14.50 9.74 -9.23
CA ALA A 256 15.89 10.06 -8.88
C ALA A 256 16.86 8.97 -9.33
N VAL A 257 16.49 7.70 -9.21
CA VAL A 257 17.28 6.57 -9.74
C VAL A 257 17.28 6.58 -11.28
N ALA A 258 16.11 6.79 -11.90
CA ALA A 258 16.01 6.84 -13.36
C ALA A 258 16.84 7.99 -13.98
N GLN A 259 16.96 9.12 -13.26
CA GLN A 259 17.77 10.27 -13.64
C GLN A 259 19.26 10.15 -13.24
N GLY A 260 19.67 9.08 -12.57
CA GLY A 260 21.03 8.90 -12.08
C GLY A 260 21.42 9.84 -10.92
N LYS A 261 20.44 10.39 -10.21
CA LYS A 261 20.66 11.14 -8.97
C LYS A 261 20.87 10.23 -7.77
N LEU A 262 20.26 9.06 -7.78
CA LEU A 262 20.55 7.95 -6.90
C LEU A 262 20.98 6.75 -7.73
N ASP A 263 21.83 5.91 -7.19
CA ASP A 263 22.28 4.69 -7.83
C ASP A 263 21.32 3.54 -7.57
N ALA A 264 20.73 3.53 -6.38
CA ALA A 264 19.66 2.61 -6.02
C ALA A 264 18.72 3.21 -4.97
N SER A 265 17.50 2.71 -4.94
CA SER A 265 16.55 2.88 -3.84
C SER A 265 15.86 1.56 -3.54
N PHE A 266 15.28 1.44 -2.35
CA PHE A 266 14.50 0.27 -1.97
C PHE A 266 13.05 0.69 -1.73
N TYR A 267 12.15 0.18 -2.57
CA TYR A 267 10.73 0.48 -2.44
C TYR A 267 10.22 0.13 -1.04
N TYR A 268 9.69 1.13 -0.37
CA TYR A 268 9.11 1.03 0.96
C TYR A 268 7.65 1.47 0.90
N PRO A 269 6.70 0.52 0.84
CA PRO A 269 5.29 0.85 0.68
C PRO A 269 4.74 1.54 1.93
N THR A 270 3.89 2.55 1.72
CA THR A 270 3.30 3.35 2.80
C THR A 270 2.37 2.54 3.71
N GLY A 271 1.68 1.55 3.15
CA GLY A 271 0.71 0.74 3.88
C GLY A 271 -0.61 1.45 4.20
N GLY A 272 -0.75 2.73 3.86
CA GLY A 272 -1.94 3.51 4.21
C GLY A 272 -3.25 2.92 3.71
N GLY A 273 -3.31 2.55 2.42
CA GLY A 273 -4.48 1.90 1.85
C GLY A 273 -4.77 0.52 2.47
N VAL A 274 -3.72 -0.25 2.77
CA VAL A 274 -3.87 -1.55 3.47
C VAL A 274 -4.44 -1.33 4.87
N ALA A 275 -4.00 -0.29 5.58
CA ALA A 275 -4.48 0.02 6.92
C ALA A 275 -5.99 0.30 6.93
N ILE A 276 -6.51 1.03 5.95
CA ILE A 276 -7.95 1.29 5.85
C ILE A 276 -8.73 0.03 5.46
N LYS A 277 -8.22 -0.79 4.54
CA LYS A 277 -8.84 -2.09 4.22
C LYS A 277 -8.95 -2.99 5.44
N VAL A 278 -7.87 -3.08 6.21
CA VAL A 278 -7.83 -3.89 7.43
C VAL A 278 -8.71 -3.27 8.52
N ALA A 279 -8.71 -1.94 8.66
CA ALA A 279 -9.61 -1.25 9.57
C ALA A 279 -11.08 -1.57 9.24
N TRP A 280 -11.45 -1.54 7.96
CA TRP A 280 -12.79 -1.95 7.52
C TRP A 280 -13.09 -3.42 7.83
N GLN A 281 -12.15 -4.33 7.60
CA GLN A 281 -12.30 -5.74 7.98
C GLN A 281 -12.60 -5.90 9.46
N ILE A 282 -11.83 -5.21 10.32
CA ILE A 282 -12.01 -5.24 11.77
C ILE A 282 -13.39 -4.69 12.15
N LEU A 283 -13.76 -3.51 11.65
CA LEU A 283 -15.00 -2.82 11.98
C LEU A 283 -16.25 -3.55 11.47
N SER A 284 -16.14 -4.25 10.34
CA SER A 284 -17.20 -5.06 9.76
C SER A 284 -17.25 -6.51 10.28
N GLY A 285 -16.35 -6.89 11.21
CA GLY A 285 -16.29 -8.24 11.77
C GLY A 285 -15.74 -9.30 10.82
N GLN A 286 -15.00 -8.90 9.81
CA GLN A 286 -14.33 -9.82 8.88
C GLN A 286 -13.01 -10.33 9.46
N ALA A 287 -12.52 -11.44 8.93
CA ALA A 287 -11.25 -12.00 9.36
C ALA A 287 -10.06 -11.10 8.96
N TYR A 288 -9.13 -10.93 9.87
CA TYR A 288 -7.87 -10.22 9.66
C TYR A 288 -6.71 -11.00 10.28
N THR A 289 -5.47 -10.62 9.95
CA THR A 289 -4.26 -11.23 10.50
C THR A 289 -3.58 -10.32 11.52
N LYS A 290 -2.81 -10.91 12.43
CA LYS A 290 -2.06 -10.16 13.44
C LYS A 290 -0.95 -9.31 12.81
N LYS A 291 -0.43 -9.71 11.63
CA LYS A 291 0.66 -9.02 10.94
C LYS A 291 0.43 -9.04 9.42
N TYR A 292 0.54 -7.89 8.81
CA TYR A 292 0.57 -7.69 7.37
C TYR A 292 1.97 -7.22 6.96
N ALA A 293 2.75 -8.13 6.40
CA ALA A 293 4.06 -7.82 5.87
C ALA A 293 3.93 -7.21 4.46
N LEU A 294 4.40 -5.98 4.31
CA LEU A 294 4.42 -5.29 3.02
C LEU A 294 5.66 -5.70 2.23
N SER A 295 5.48 -5.98 0.94
CA SER A 295 6.57 -6.39 0.08
C SER A 295 7.43 -5.21 -0.34
N THR A 296 8.74 -5.40 -0.30
CA THR A 296 9.75 -4.44 -0.72
C THR A 296 10.48 -4.93 -1.96
N ALA A 297 11.08 -4.03 -2.72
CA ALA A 297 11.83 -4.36 -3.92
C ALA A 297 12.97 -3.37 -4.12
N MET A 298 14.08 -3.83 -4.65
CA MET A 298 15.18 -2.98 -5.07
C MET A 298 14.84 -2.27 -6.38
N ILE A 299 15.18 -0.99 -6.44
CA ILE A 299 15.09 -0.12 -7.60
C ILE A 299 16.50 0.33 -7.95
N ASP A 300 16.97 -0.01 -9.13
CA ASP A 300 18.27 0.35 -9.63
C ASP A 300 18.19 0.86 -11.09
N LYS A 301 19.32 1.18 -11.68
CA LYS A 301 19.41 1.68 -13.06
C LYS A 301 18.78 0.73 -14.09
N THR A 302 18.66 -0.56 -13.79
CA THR A 302 18.14 -1.57 -14.73
C THR A 302 16.61 -1.57 -14.79
N ASN A 303 15.93 -1.20 -13.72
CA ASN A 303 14.49 -1.28 -13.61
C ASN A 303 13.79 0.09 -13.39
N ALA A 304 14.52 1.09 -12.88
CA ALA A 304 13.96 2.39 -12.54
C ALA A 304 13.29 3.09 -13.72
N GLY A 305 13.89 3.06 -14.90
CA GLY A 305 13.30 3.67 -16.10
C GLY A 305 11.95 3.07 -16.47
N THR A 306 11.84 1.75 -16.40
CA THR A 306 10.57 1.04 -16.67
C THR A 306 9.53 1.34 -15.59
N LEU A 307 9.93 1.33 -14.31
CA LEU A 307 9.06 1.65 -13.18
C LEU A 307 8.56 3.10 -13.25
N TYR A 308 9.44 4.03 -13.60
CA TYR A 308 9.09 5.44 -13.77
C TYR A 308 8.01 5.62 -14.86
N LEU A 309 8.23 5.04 -16.05
CA LEU A 309 7.26 5.10 -17.14
C LEU A 309 5.92 4.42 -16.79
N GLN A 310 5.95 3.32 -16.05
CA GLN A 310 4.75 2.65 -15.58
C GLN A 310 4.01 3.48 -14.52
N SER A 311 4.75 4.10 -13.60
CA SER A 311 4.20 4.94 -12.55
C SER A 311 3.53 6.18 -13.10
N ASP A 312 4.18 6.86 -14.04
CA ASP A 312 3.66 8.05 -14.68
C ASP A 312 2.32 7.75 -15.39
N ARG A 313 2.25 6.63 -16.10
CA ARG A 313 1.00 6.13 -16.68
C ARG A 313 -0.05 5.79 -15.61
N LEU A 314 0.34 5.17 -14.50
CA LEU A 314 -0.58 4.82 -13.43
C LEU A 314 -1.14 6.08 -12.74
N VAL A 315 -0.31 7.07 -12.47
CA VAL A 315 -0.73 8.37 -11.93
C VAL A 315 -1.68 9.08 -12.89
N GLU A 316 -1.38 9.07 -14.20
CA GLU A 316 -2.26 9.64 -15.21
C GLU A 316 -3.61 8.90 -15.29
N TYR A 317 -3.59 7.55 -15.26
CA TYR A 317 -4.82 6.75 -15.21
C TYR A 317 -5.62 6.99 -13.93
N GLN A 318 -4.97 7.09 -12.78
CA GLN A 318 -5.65 7.42 -11.53
C GLN A 318 -6.30 8.80 -11.61
N ARG A 319 -5.58 9.81 -12.11
CA ARG A 319 -6.12 11.16 -12.34
C ARG A 319 -7.32 11.15 -13.29
N GLN A 320 -7.25 10.35 -14.36
CA GLN A 320 -8.37 10.19 -15.30
C GLN A 320 -9.57 9.51 -14.64
N ILE A 321 -9.33 8.47 -13.83
CA ILE A 321 -10.37 7.77 -13.06
C ILE A 321 -11.02 8.71 -12.05
N GLU A 322 -10.24 9.48 -11.30
CA GLU A 322 -10.75 10.48 -10.35
C GLU A 322 -11.59 11.55 -11.07
N LYS A 323 -11.09 12.06 -12.19
CA LYS A 323 -11.84 13.00 -13.02
C LYS A 323 -13.14 12.41 -13.56
N GLN A 324 -13.11 11.15 -14.00
CA GLN A 324 -14.32 10.45 -14.46
C GLN A 324 -15.30 10.19 -13.32
N ARG A 325 -14.81 9.80 -12.13
CA ARG A 325 -15.63 9.64 -10.91
C ARG A 325 -16.26 10.98 -10.49
N ALA A 326 -15.47 12.06 -10.46
CA ALA A 326 -15.98 13.39 -10.16
C ALA A 326 -17.05 13.83 -11.17
N ASN A 327 -16.83 13.63 -12.45
CA ASN A 327 -17.80 13.90 -13.51
C ASN A 327 -19.07 13.04 -13.36
N LEU A 328 -18.91 11.76 -13.05
CA LEU A 328 -20.03 10.84 -12.82
C LEU A 328 -20.85 11.26 -11.59
N SER A 329 -20.16 11.59 -10.49
CA SER A 329 -20.79 12.13 -9.27
C SER A 329 -21.56 13.41 -9.55
N GLN A 330 -20.97 14.33 -10.33
CA GLN A 330 -21.62 15.57 -10.73
C GLN A 330 -22.82 15.32 -11.66
N LEU A 331 -22.70 14.36 -12.58
CA LEU A 331 -23.78 13.93 -13.45
C LEU A 331 -24.92 13.26 -12.67
N LEU A 332 -24.57 12.39 -11.73
CA LEU A 332 -25.55 11.75 -10.83
C LEU A 332 -26.26 12.78 -9.95
N SER A 333 -25.54 13.76 -9.44
CA SER A 333 -26.11 14.88 -8.66
C SER A 333 -27.05 15.73 -9.51
N LYS A 334 -26.65 16.09 -10.73
CA LYS A 334 -27.52 16.80 -11.69
C LYS A 334 -28.74 15.96 -12.09
N TYR A 335 -28.54 14.66 -12.30
CA TYR A 335 -29.64 13.73 -12.61
C TYR A 335 -30.62 13.63 -11.43
N ASN A 336 -30.13 13.46 -10.21
CA ASN A 336 -30.95 13.42 -9.00
C ASN A 336 -31.70 14.76 -8.78
N PHE A 337 -31.05 15.89 -9.02
CA PHE A 337 -31.68 17.19 -8.96
C PHE A 337 -32.76 17.37 -10.02
N LEU A 338 -32.49 16.99 -11.27
CA LEU A 338 -33.48 17.00 -12.37
C LEU A 338 -34.66 16.06 -12.10
N TYR A 339 -34.36 14.87 -11.58
CA TYR A 339 -35.35 13.88 -11.21
C TYR A 339 -36.25 14.38 -10.05
N SER A 340 -35.64 14.93 -9.01
CA SER A 340 -36.38 15.52 -7.89
C SER A 340 -37.21 16.74 -8.33
N SER A 341 -36.67 17.59 -9.19
CA SER A 341 -37.39 18.72 -9.77
C SER A 341 -38.55 18.28 -10.67
N LEU A 342 -38.36 17.21 -11.43
CA LEU A 342 -39.42 16.58 -12.24
C LEU A 342 -40.54 16.03 -11.37
N ILE A 343 -40.20 15.38 -10.26
CA ILE A 343 -41.18 14.87 -9.30
C ILE A 343 -41.99 16.03 -8.68
N ILE A 344 -41.31 17.10 -8.25
CA ILE A 344 -41.95 18.28 -7.68
C ILE A 344 -42.88 18.95 -8.72
N ILE A 345 -42.43 19.06 -9.95
CA ILE A 345 -43.25 19.60 -11.08
C ILE A 345 -44.46 18.69 -11.36
N LEU A 346 -44.24 17.39 -11.31
CA LEU A 346 -45.31 16.41 -11.50
C LEU A 346 -46.38 16.52 -10.38
N ILE A 347 -45.93 16.64 -9.11
CA ILE A 347 -46.84 16.83 -7.98
C ILE A 347 -47.59 18.15 -8.08
N LEU A 348 -46.92 19.25 -8.45
CA LEU A 348 -47.57 20.53 -8.68
C LEU A 348 -48.56 20.50 -9.84
N ALA A 349 -48.21 19.83 -10.93
CA ALA A 349 -49.12 19.66 -12.08
C ALA A 349 -50.34 18.82 -11.72
N LEU A 350 -50.18 17.77 -10.88
CA LEU A 350 -51.27 16.96 -10.38
C LEU A 350 -52.18 17.73 -9.42
N LEU A 351 -51.63 18.59 -8.55
CA LEU A 351 -52.39 19.44 -7.63
C LEU A 351 -53.16 20.55 -8.38
N LEU A 352 -52.53 21.16 -9.39
CA LEU A 352 -53.19 22.13 -10.27
C LEU A 352 -54.26 21.49 -11.14
N GLY A 353 -53.99 20.28 -11.65
CA GLY A 353 -54.96 19.48 -12.41
C GLY A 353 -56.16 19.04 -11.57
N GLY A 354 -55.89 18.64 -10.29
CA GLY A 354 -56.96 18.31 -9.32
C GLY A 354 -57.90 19.47 -8.99
N SER A 355 -57.41 20.71 -9.03
CA SER A 355 -58.24 21.92 -8.88
C SER A 355 -59.02 22.29 -10.15
N ALA A 356 -58.48 21.90 -11.31
CA ALA A 356 -59.10 22.20 -12.59
C ALA A 356 -60.13 21.15 -13.08
N ILE A 357 -60.11 19.94 -12.45
CA ILE A 357 -61.07 18.85 -12.76
C ILE A 357 -62.53 19.24 -12.49
N TYR A 358 -62.79 20.36 -11.83
CA TYR A 358 -64.15 20.83 -11.58
C TYR A 358 -64.76 21.68 -12.69
N THR A 359 -64.08 21.92 -13.76
CA THR A 359 -64.61 22.69 -14.87
C THR A 359 -64.35 22.02 -16.25
N VAL A 360 -65.36 21.99 -17.08
CA VAL A 360 -65.52 21.30 -18.40
C VAL A 360 -64.37 21.52 -19.43
N TYR A 361 -63.26 22.12 -19.01
CA TYR A 361 -62.14 22.50 -19.91
C TYR A 361 -61.03 21.46 -20.06
N ILE A 362 -61.15 20.35 -19.36
CA ILE A 362 -60.07 19.40 -19.09
C ILE A 362 -59.68 18.49 -20.27
N ASN A 363 -60.63 18.02 -21.06
CA ASN A 363 -60.37 16.98 -22.04
C ASN A 363 -59.40 17.39 -23.17
N ARG A 364 -59.29 18.67 -23.49
CA ARG A 364 -58.31 19.15 -24.48
C ARG A 364 -56.90 19.38 -23.92
N LYS A 365 -56.77 19.81 -22.66
CA LYS A 365 -55.45 20.05 -22.04
C LYS A 365 -54.78 18.74 -21.59
N VAL A 366 -55.55 17.73 -21.17
CA VAL A 366 -55.03 16.41 -20.83
C VAL A 366 -54.40 15.73 -22.07
N ARG A 367 -54.99 15.83 -23.23
CA ARG A 367 -54.38 15.29 -24.48
C ARG A 367 -53.07 15.98 -24.87
N GLN A 368 -52.94 17.30 -24.67
CA GLN A 368 -51.69 18.03 -24.97
C GLN A 368 -50.58 17.72 -23.96
N LYS A 369 -50.95 17.50 -22.67
CA LYS A 369 -49.94 17.13 -21.65
C LYS A 369 -49.45 15.69 -21.81
N ASN A 370 -50.31 14.77 -22.20
CA ASN A 370 -49.92 13.38 -22.48
C ASN A 370 -48.95 13.28 -23.69
N HIS A 371 -49.12 14.12 -24.70
CA HIS A 371 -48.20 14.16 -25.83
C HIS A 371 -46.80 14.65 -25.40
N LEU A 372 -46.75 15.72 -24.57
CA LEU A 372 -45.48 16.25 -24.05
C LEU A 372 -44.77 15.28 -23.08
N LEU A 373 -45.57 14.52 -22.31
CA LEU A 373 -45.04 13.48 -21.40
C LEU A 373 -44.43 12.32 -22.18
N ASN A 374 -45.06 11.91 -23.29
CA ASN A 374 -44.55 10.85 -24.16
C ASN A 374 -43.26 11.26 -24.88
N GLU A 375 -43.12 12.54 -25.29
CA GLU A 375 -41.86 13.05 -25.82
C GLU A 375 -40.75 13.08 -24.79
N LYS A 376 -41.08 13.49 -23.55
CA LYS A 376 -40.11 13.46 -22.44
C LYS A 376 -39.70 12.05 -22.03
N ASN A 377 -40.64 11.12 -22.00
CA ASN A 377 -40.36 9.70 -21.75
C ASN A 377 -39.45 9.10 -22.84
N ARG A 378 -39.65 9.52 -24.10
CA ARG A 378 -38.79 9.13 -25.23
C ARG A 378 -37.37 9.69 -25.06
N LEU A 379 -37.25 10.93 -24.57
CA LEU A 379 -35.95 11.55 -24.31
C LEU A 379 -35.21 10.89 -23.10
N VAL A 380 -35.96 10.59 -22.03
CA VAL A 380 -35.42 9.86 -20.87
C VAL A 380 -35.00 8.44 -21.25
N GLN A 381 -35.74 7.79 -22.15
CA GLN A 381 -35.39 6.47 -22.68
C GLN A 381 -34.09 6.54 -23.51
N GLN A 382 -33.91 7.56 -24.33
CA GLN A 382 -32.67 7.80 -25.08
C GLN A 382 -31.48 8.04 -24.16
N GLN A 383 -31.65 8.86 -23.11
CA GLN A 383 -30.57 9.11 -22.14
C GLN A 383 -30.21 7.84 -21.33
N LYS A 384 -31.20 6.99 -21.04
CA LYS A 384 -30.96 5.70 -20.37
C LYS A 384 -30.18 4.72 -21.25
N GLU A 385 -30.43 4.74 -22.53
CA GLU A 385 -29.68 3.95 -23.51
C GLU A 385 -28.24 4.45 -23.67
N GLU A 386 -28.02 5.77 -23.71
CA GLU A 386 -26.68 6.37 -23.76
C GLU A 386 -25.86 6.02 -22.51
N LEU A 387 -26.47 6.08 -21.32
CA LEU A 387 -25.82 5.70 -20.06
C LEU A 387 -25.48 4.21 -20.03
N SER A 388 -26.36 3.36 -20.57
CA SER A 388 -26.09 1.92 -20.67
C SER A 388 -24.90 1.60 -21.58
N VAL A 389 -24.81 2.31 -22.73
CA VAL A 389 -23.70 2.16 -23.68
C VAL A 389 -22.38 2.64 -23.07
N ALA A 390 -22.41 3.74 -22.28
CA ALA A 390 -21.22 4.24 -21.58
C ALA A 390 -20.73 3.24 -20.54
N ASN A 391 -21.63 2.63 -19.74
CA ASN A 391 -21.27 1.60 -18.76
C ASN A 391 -20.67 0.35 -19.40
N GLN A 392 -21.25 -0.12 -20.52
CA GLN A 392 -20.67 -1.25 -21.26
C GLN A 392 -19.27 -0.96 -21.80
N ARG A 393 -19.01 0.29 -22.22
CA ARG A 393 -17.66 0.71 -22.65
C ARG A 393 -16.64 0.66 -21.49
N ILE A 394 -17.06 1.09 -20.32
CA ILE A 394 -16.21 1.02 -19.11
C ILE A 394 -15.90 -0.44 -18.75
N GLU A 395 -16.88 -1.34 -18.79
CA GLU A 395 -16.66 -2.77 -18.55
C GLU A 395 -15.72 -3.40 -19.58
N GLN A 396 -15.89 -3.07 -20.87
CA GLN A 396 -14.98 -3.55 -21.92
C GLN A 396 -13.54 -3.08 -21.71
N VAL A 397 -13.33 -1.80 -21.39
CA VAL A 397 -11.99 -1.26 -21.13
C VAL A 397 -11.36 -1.93 -19.92
N THR A 398 -12.14 -2.19 -18.87
CA THR A 398 -11.66 -2.87 -17.67
C THR A 398 -11.27 -4.32 -17.97
N THR A 399 -12.10 -5.02 -18.74
CA THR A 399 -11.83 -6.41 -19.16
C THR A 399 -10.60 -6.51 -20.06
N GLN A 400 -10.47 -5.60 -21.02
CA GLN A 400 -9.28 -5.54 -21.90
C GLN A 400 -8.00 -5.25 -21.10
N LYS A 401 -8.07 -4.36 -20.10
CA LYS A 401 -6.95 -4.06 -19.23
C LYS A 401 -6.53 -5.28 -18.41
N LEU A 402 -7.49 -6.04 -17.89
CA LEU A 402 -7.23 -7.29 -17.17
C LEU A 402 -6.59 -8.34 -18.07
N GLN A 403 -7.09 -8.48 -19.29
CA GLN A 403 -6.58 -9.43 -20.28
C GLN A 403 -5.16 -9.06 -20.75
N PHE A 404 -4.89 -7.78 -20.95
CA PHE A 404 -3.57 -7.28 -21.30
C PHE A 404 -2.52 -7.67 -20.23
N PHE A 405 -2.79 -7.40 -18.95
CA PHE A 405 -1.85 -7.75 -17.88
C PHE A 405 -1.63 -9.26 -17.74
N THR A 406 -2.65 -10.07 -17.98
CA THR A 406 -2.53 -11.52 -17.97
C THR A 406 -1.62 -11.99 -19.11
N ASN A 407 -1.84 -11.46 -20.31
CA ASN A 407 -1.05 -11.81 -21.49
C ASN A 407 0.42 -11.38 -21.34
N VAL A 408 0.66 -10.14 -20.89
CA VAL A 408 2.02 -9.63 -20.65
C VAL A 408 2.76 -10.51 -19.63
N SER A 409 2.08 -10.92 -18.57
CA SER A 409 2.70 -11.79 -17.56
C SER A 409 3.06 -13.17 -18.13
N HIS A 410 2.21 -13.74 -18.98
CA HIS A 410 2.49 -14.99 -19.68
C HIS A 410 3.60 -14.84 -20.71
N GLU A 411 3.59 -13.76 -21.49
CA GLU A 411 4.63 -13.48 -22.50
C GLU A 411 6.00 -13.22 -21.87
N ILE A 412 6.06 -12.68 -20.66
CA ILE A 412 7.34 -12.51 -19.95
C ILE A 412 7.77 -13.82 -19.28
N LYS A 413 6.85 -14.62 -18.74
CA LYS A 413 7.18 -15.90 -18.08
C LYS A 413 7.81 -16.90 -19.03
N THR A 414 7.31 -16.98 -20.26
CA THR A 414 7.78 -17.93 -21.27
C THR A 414 9.26 -17.71 -21.65
N PRO A 415 9.71 -16.52 -22.11
CA PRO A 415 11.13 -16.30 -22.43
C PRO A 415 12.03 -16.44 -21.20
N LEU A 416 11.53 -16.06 -20.03
CA LEU A 416 12.29 -16.21 -18.78
C LEU A 416 12.52 -17.68 -18.43
N THR A 417 11.51 -18.55 -18.66
CA THR A 417 11.65 -20.01 -18.49
C THR A 417 12.63 -20.58 -19.51
N LEU A 418 12.60 -20.06 -20.76
CA LEU A 418 13.54 -20.46 -21.82
C LEU A 418 14.99 -19.98 -21.57
N ILE A 419 15.17 -18.89 -20.83
CA ILE A 419 16.49 -18.44 -20.36
C ILE A 419 16.98 -19.29 -19.19
N LEU A 420 16.09 -19.60 -18.24
CA LEU A 420 16.44 -20.40 -17.08
C LEU A 420 16.83 -21.85 -17.42
N GLY A 421 16.20 -22.45 -18.43
CA GLY A 421 16.51 -23.80 -18.88
C GLY A 421 17.98 -23.99 -19.29
N PRO A 422 18.47 -23.24 -20.28
CA PRO A 422 19.88 -23.27 -20.68
C PRO A 422 20.84 -22.87 -19.56
N LEU A 423 20.50 -21.86 -18.75
CA LEU A 423 21.33 -21.42 -17.61
C LEU A 423 21.45 -22.50 -16.54
N ASN A 424 20.39 -23.26 -16.28
CA ASN A 424 20.44 -24.40 -15.36
C ASN A 424 21.37 -25.49 -15.88
N LYS A 425 21.32 -25.77 -17.19
CA LYS A 425 22.19 -26.75 -17.84
C LYS A 425 23.64 -26.28 -17.84
N MET A 426 23.89 -25.01 -18.21
CA MET A 426 25.23 -24.43 -18.16
C MET A 426 25.82 -24.40 -16.74
N ALA A 427 24.98 -24.15 -15.71
CA ALA A 427 25.42 -24.16 -14.31
C ALA A 427 25.72 -25.58 -13.78
N GLN A 428 25.19 -26.64 -14.42
CA GLN A 428 25.49 -28.04 -14.10
C GLN A 428 26.72 -28.55 -14.82
N ASP A 429 26.96 -28.07 -16.05
CA ASP A 429 27.99 -28.60 -16.97
C ASP A 429 29.28 -27.77 -16.97
N ALA A 430 29.34 -26.62 -16.26
CA ALA A 430 30.47 -25.70 -16.28
C ALA A 430 31.66 -26.24 -15.45
N PRO A 431 32.83 -26.46 -16.06
CA PRO A 431 34.06 -26.71 -15.30
C PRO A 431 34.42 -25.46 -14.49
N ALA A 432 35.06 -25.65 -13.32
CA ALA A 432 35.51 -24.59 -12.44
C ALA A 432 36.46 -23.60 -13.17
N GLY A 433 35.93 -22.44 -13.51
CA GLY A 433 36.65 -21.38 -14.25
C GLY A 433 35.86 -20.06 -14.28
N ALA A 434 36.48 -18.99 -14.80
CA ALA A 434 36.04 -17.61 -14.71
C ALA A 434 34.59 -17.29 -15.15
N PHE A 435 33.89 -18.18 -15.86
CA PHE A 435 32.50 -17.99 -16.30
C PHE A 435 31.45 -18.64 -15.39
N ALA A 436 31.83 -19.51 -14.46
CA ALA A 436 30.88 -20.21 -13.61
C ALA A 436 30.15 -19.25 -12.63
N ASP A 437 30.84 -18.23 -12.16
CA ASP A 437 30.28 -17.22 -11.27
C ASP A 437 29.30 -16.30 -12.01
N ASP A 438 29.59 -15.90 -13.23
CA ASP A 438 28.72 -15.07 -14.05
C ASP A 438 27.42 -15.82 -14.41
N ILE A 439 27.52 -17.10 -14.80
CA ILE A 439 26.37 -17.97 -15.05
C ILE A 439 25.52 -18.10 -13.80
N ARG A 440 26.13 -18.26 -12.63
CA ARG A 440 25.44 -18.34 -11.34
C ARG A 440 24.70 -17.05 -10.99
N ILE A 441 25.32 -15.89 -11.30
CA ILE A 441 24.71 -14.56 -11.08
C ILE A 441 23.51 -14.37 -12.02
N VAL A 442 23.67 -14.66 -13.30
CA VAL A 442 22.59 -14.51 -14.30
C VAL A 442 21.42 -15.46 -13.98
N LYS A 443 21.71 -16.73 -13.64
CA LYS A 443 20.71 -17.69 -13.19
C LYS A 443 19.94 -17.17 -11.99
N LYS A 444 20.64 -16.71 -10.94
CA LYS A 444 20.05 -16.17 -9.71
C LYS A 444 19.13 -14.98 -9.99
N ASN A 445 19.52 -14.08 -10.91
CA ASN A 445 18.70 -12.93 -11.29
C ASN A 445 17.47 -13.32 -12.12
N ALA A 446 17.62 -14.29 -13.03
CA ALA A 446 16.51 -14.83 -13.80
C ALA A 446 15.48 -15.56 -12.91
N GLU A 447 15.94 -16.34 -11.93
CA GLU A 447 15.09 -16.98 -10.92
C GLU A 447 14.38 -15.96 -10.02
N ARG A 448 15.05 -14.85 -9.71
CA ARG A 448 14.46 -13.73 -8.96
C ARG A 448 13.36 -13.04 -9.77
N LEU A 449 13.58 -12.76 -11.05
CA LEU A 449 12.60 -12.15 -11.94
C LEU A 449 11.38 -13.06 -12.12
N LYS A 450 11.61 -14.38 -12.29
CA LYS A 450 10.52 -15.38 -12.33
C LYS A 450 9.65 -15.31 -11.08
N ARG A 451 10.26 -15.23 -9.89
CA ARG A 451 9.52 -15.11 -8.62
C ARG A 451 8.67 -13.85 -8.54
N VAL A 452 9.19 -12.70 -8.99
CA VAL A 452 8.43 -11.43 -9.01
C VAL A 452 7.21 -11.54 -9.93
N ILE A 453 7.36 -12.19 -11.08
CA ILE A 453 6.26 -12.41 -12.04
C ILE A 453 5.22 -13.35 -11.44
N ASP A 454 5.65 -14.44 -10.81
CA ASP A 454 4.75 -15.39 -10.15
C ASP A 454 4.00 -14.71 -8.98
N GLN A 455 4.65 -13.84 -8.21
CA GLN A 455 4.02 -13.01 -7.17
C GLN A 455 3.01 -12.02 -7.74
N LEU A 456 3.30 -11.39 -8.88
CA LEU A 456 2.36 -10.50 -9.57
C LEU A 456 1.11 -11.24 -10.04
N LEU A 457 1.30 -12.45 -10.57
CA LEU A 457 0.19 -13.33 -10.98
C LEU A 457 -0.64 -13.81 -9.78
N ASP A 458 0.01 -14.18 -8.69
CA ASP A 458 -0.66 -14.58 -7.45
C ASP A 458 -1.43 -13.40 -6.84
N PHE A 459 -0.84 -12.21 -6.80
CA PHE A 459 -1.52 -10.97 -6.39
C PHE A 459 -2.78 -10.71 -7.23
N ARG A 460 -2.69 -10.87 -8.55
CA ARG A 460 -3.83 -10.72 -9.45
C ARG A 460 -4.93 -11.77 -9.25
N LYS A 461 -4.55 -13.00 -8.90
CA LYS A 461 -5.53 -14.03 -8.55
C LYS A 461 -6.28 -13.68 -7.27
N ILE A 462 -5.57 -13.09 -6.30
CA ILE A 462 -6.17 -12.59 -5.05
C ILE A 462 -7.12 -11.43 -5.36
N GLU A 463 -6.66 -10.42 -6.10
CA GLU A 463 -7.45 -9.23 -6.48
C GLU A 463 -8.76 -9.60 -7.21
N ASN A 464 -8.74 -10.66 -8.00
CA ASN A 464 -9.90 -11.14 -8.74
C ASN A 464 -10.71 -12.23 -8.02
N ASN A 465 -10.44 -12.50 -6.73
CA ASN A 465 -11.07 -13.58 -5.96
C ASN A 465 -10.98 -14.98 -6.63
N LYS A 466 -9.98 -15.17 -7.50
CA LYS A 466 -9.75 -16.44 -8.20
C LYS A 466 -8.74 -17.34 -7.51
N MET A 467 -8.20 -16.94 -6.36
CA MET A 467 -7.29 -17.75 -5.57
C MET A 467 -8.08 -18.66 -4.63
N GLY A 468 -8.38 -19.85 -5.08
CA GLY A 468 -8.98 -20.89 -4.24
C GLY A 468 -7.97 -21.45 -3.23
N LEU A 469 -8.44 -21.78 -2.03
CA LEU A 469 -7.70 -22.58 -1.06
C LEU A 469 -8.03 -24.06 -1.28
N ARG A 470 -7.00 -24.89 -1.38
CA ARG A 470 -7.12 -26.36 -1.41
C ARG A 470 -6.70 -26.93 -0.06
N VAL A 471 -7.63 -26.87 0.91
CA VAL A 471 -7.35 -27.33 2.25
C VAL A 471 -7.49 -28.86 2.33
N ILE A 472 -6.52 -29.49 2.93
CA ILE A 472 -6.53 -30.91 3.29
C ILE A 472 -6.24 -31.06 4.77
N LYS A 473 -6.70 -32.16 5.37
CA LYS A 473 -6.35 -32.50 6.74
C LYS A 473 -4.91 -33.00 6.78
N MET A 474 -4.03 -32.24 7.39
CA MET A 474 -2.58 -32.51 7.44
C MET A 474 -2.09 -32.42 8.88
N ASP A 475 -1.14 -33.24 9.21
CA ASP A 475 -0.41 -33.12 10.46
C ASP A 475 0.59 -31.97 10.35
N LEU A 476 0.31 -30.91 11.08
CA LEU A 476 1.12 -29.69 11.05
C LEU A 476 2.53 -29.92 11.62
N VAL A 477 2.65 -30.81 12.62
CA VAL A 477 3.96 -31.14 13.20
C VAL A 477 4.84 -31.81 12.14
N PHE A 478 4.28 -32.75 11.40
CA PHE A 478 4.97 -33.40 10.29
C PHE A 478 5.37 -32.41 9.19
N LEU A 479 4.44 -31.55 8.77
CA LEU A 479 4.71 -30.55 7.74
C LEU A 479 5.84 -29.59 8.16
N ILE A 480 5.83 -29.14 9.42
CA ILE A 480 6.87 -28.24 9.93
C ILE A 480 8.22 -28.99 10.01
N GLN A 481 8.22 -30.25 10.41
CA GLN A 481 9.43 -31.08 10.44
C GLN A 481 10.01 -31.30 9.04
N GLU A 482 9.16 -31.51 8.06
CA GLU A 482 9.57 -31.68 6.66
C GLU A 482 10.22 -30.38 6.15
N VAL A 483 9.54 -29.24 6.30
CA VAL A 483 10.08 -27.94 5.91
C VAL A 483 11.35 -27.58 6.69
N LYS A 484 11.40 -27.94 7.99
CA LYS A 484 12.61 -27.81 8.80
C LYS A 484 13.79 -28.56 8.19
N SER A 485 13.55 -29.76 7.66
CA SER A 485 14.61 -30.59 7.09
C SER A 485 15.36 -29.91 5.94
N TYR A 486 14.69 -29.07 5.16
CA TYR A 486 15.28 -28.31 4.04
C TYR A 486 16.38 -27.35 4.49
N PHE A 487 16.33 -26.93 5.76
CA PHE A 487 17.27 -25.96 6.33
C PHE A 487 18.37 -26.61 7.19
N ASN A 488 18.34 -27.91 7.44
CA ASN A 488 19.31 -28.59 8.30
C ASN A 488 20.75 -28.42 7.84
N ASN A 489 21.02 -28.57 6.53
CA ASN A 489 22.34 -28.36 5.95
C ASN A 489 22.82 -26.91 6.11
N LEU A 490 21.88 -25.96 5.98
CA LEU A 490 22.18 -24.55 6.14
C LEU A 490 22.46 -24.20 7.61
N ALA A 491 21.69 -24.78 8.55
CA ALA A 491 21.93 -24.64 9.98
C ALA A 491 23.31 -25.18 10.36
N GLN A 492 23.65 -26.37 9.87
CA GLN A 492 24.94 -26.99 10.12
C GLN A 492 26.10 -26.16 9.54
N SER A 493 25.96 -25.67 8.31
CA SER A 493 26.98 -24.84 7.68
C SER A 493 27.21 -23.51 8.40
N LYS A 494 26.19 -22.97 9.03
CA LYS A 494 26.22 -21.71 9.80
C LYS A 494 26.48 -21.92 11.29
N ARG A 495 26.60 -23.16 11.75
CA ARG A 495 26.75 -23.55 13.17
C ARG A 495 25.62 -22.98 14.04
N ILE A 496 24.41 -23.02 13.53
CA ILE A 496 23.21 -22.56 14.25
C ILE A 496 22.58 -23.79 14.91
N ASP A 497 22.32 -23.71 16.21
CA ASP A 497 21.50 -24.71 16.90
C ASP A 497 20.05 -24.51 16.48
N TYR A 498 19.52 -25.52 15.77
CA TYR A 498 18.24 -25.44 15.08
C TYR A 498 17.34 -26.58 15.51
N THR A 499 16.54 -26.32 16.52
CA THR A 499 15.60 -27.28 17.10
C THR A 499 14.16 -26.85 16.89
N PHE A 500 13.31 -27.81 16.65
CA PHE A 500 11.85 -27.62 16.65
C PHE A 500 11.31 -28.31 17.90
N LEU A 501 10.87 -27.49 18.87
CA LEU A 501 10.24 -27.96 20.09
C LEU A 501 8.72 -27.95 19.91
N HIS A 502 8.10 -29.04 20.26
CA HIS A 502 6.64 -29.19 20.23
C HIS A 502 6.18 -30.02 21.43
N GLU A 503 5.03 -29.68 21.96
CA GLU A 503 4.42 -30.39 23.11
C GLU A 503 3.51 -31.55 22.65
N MET A 504 3.18 -31.63 21.38
CA MET A 504 2.29 -32.64 20.79
C MET A 504 3.02 -33.45 19.73
N ASP A 505 2.88 -34.76 19.76
CA ASP A 505 3.49 -35.64 18.74
C ASP A 505 2.85 -35.49 17.36
N SER A 506 1.59 -35.05 17.31
CA SER A 506 0.87 -34.76 16.06
C SER A 506 -0.20 -33.70 16.30
N LEU A 507 -0.43 -32.83 15.30
CA LEU A 507 -1.48 -31.80 15.30
C LEU A 507 -2.15 -31.75 13.93
N PHE A 508 -3.32 -32.37 13.82
CA PHE A 508 -4.08 -32.37 12.57
C PHE A 508 -4.88 -31.08 12.38
N VAL A 509 -4.58 -30.38 11.31
CA VAL A 509 -5.24 -29.13 10.92
C VAL A 509 -5.69 -29.19 9.45
N TRP A 510 -6.67 -28.36 9.09
CA TRP A 510 -7.08 -28.18 7.70
C TRP A 510 -6.30 -27.04 7.10
N VAL A 511 -5.35 -27.33 6.22
CA VAL A 511 -4.47 -26.33 5.60
C VAL A 511 -4.28 -26.61 4.12
N ASP A 512 -4.02 -25.54 3.40
CA ASP A 512 -3.45 -25.62 2.05
C ASP A 512 -1.95 -25.81 2.20
N THR A 513 -1.50 -27.04 1.99
CA THR A 513 -0.10 -27.45 2.22
C THR A 513 0.89 -26.63 1.40
N ASP A 514 0.59 -26.37 0.14
CA ASP A 514 1.48 -25.60 -0.74
C ASP A 514 1.67 -24.16 -0.24
N LYS A 515 0.59 -23.54 0.25
CA LYS A 515 0.66 -22.18 0.80
C LYS A 515 1.32 -22.14 2.16
N MET A 516 1.05 -23.14 3.01
CA MET A 516 1.67 -23.26 4.32
C MET A 516 3.17 -23.53 4.18
N GLU A 517 3.58 -24.39 3.29
CA GLU A 517 4.99 -24.65 2.98
C GLU A 517 5.70 -23.38 2.48
N LYS A 518 5.05 -22.61 1.58
CA LYS A 518 5.57 -21.31 1.12
C LYS A 518 5.75 -20.33 2.29
N ILE A 519 4.79 -20.25 3.21
CA ILE A 519 4.86 -19.38 4.39
C ILE A 519 6.01 -19.79 5.28
N LEU A 520 6.08 -21.09 5.65
CA LEU A 520 7.11 -21.63 6.53
C LEU A 520 8.50 -21.47 5.93
N THR A 521 8.65 -21.79 4.65
CA THR A 521 9.93 -21.63 3.94
C THR A 521 10.36 -20.16 3.88
N ASN A 522 9.45 -19.23 3.66
CA ASN A 522 9.75 -17.81 3.67
C ASN A 522 10.19 -17.34 5.07
N LEU A 523 9.48 -17.76 6.12
CA LEU A 523 9.83 -17.39 7.50
C LEU A 523 11.19 -17.97 7.89
N LEU A 524 11.41 -19.27 7.64
CA LEU A 524 12.68 -19.92 7.96
C LEU A 524 13.82 -19.37 7.11
N SER A 525 13.62 -19.19 5.81
CA SER A 525 14.63 -18.57 4.93
C SER A 525 15.02 -17.18 5.41
N ASN A 526 14.07 -16.40 5.93
CA ASN A 526 14.34 -15.10 6.52
C ASN A 526 15.12 -15.27 7.84
N ALA A 527 14.69 -16.13 8.72
CA ALA A 527 15.36 -16.40 9.99
C ALA A 527 16.82 -16.87 9.82
N PHE A 528 17.08 -17.71 8.80
CA PHE A 528 18.45 -18.17 8.50
C PHE A 528 19.32 -17.14 7.76
N LYS A 529 18.75 -16.07 7.30
CA LYS A 529 19.51 -14.97 6.66
C LYS A 529 20.14 -14.03 7.69
N PHE A 530 19.69 -14.09 8.93
CA PHE A 530 20.15 -13.33 10.10
C PHE A 530 20.76 -14.30 11.12
#